data_1e3e01812a34dc98d60f0d2ede52dfa0
#
_entry.id   1e3e01812a34dc98d60f0d2ede52dfa0
#
_cell.length_a   1.000
_cell.length_b   1.000
_cell.length_c   1.000
_cell.angle_alpha   90.00
_cell.angle_beta   90.00
_cell.angle_gamma   90.00
#
_symmetry.space_group_name_H-M   'P 1'
#
loop_
_entity.id
_entity.type
_entity.pdbx_description
1 polymer ?
#
loop_
_entity_poly.entity_id
_entity_poly.type
_entity_poly.pdbx_seq_one_letter_code
_entity_poly.pdbx_strand_id
1 'polypeptide(L)'
;MIKKIRQIYKDFYAEKERNLPQAEKATFLRYCVFRLRYKMPESFYFQNRLYDKQVDPAECLKGTTRVIHGWDISLKRNKPDASLWWRIIHHIDFWFSRFLYPGLDARDYFMYEFYNLKHTLRKTFVTNGYLHQLDEKLNGPANSKERDLIEDKGTFNALFPDIITRKWTVSRGLTREALGAFLNDLDEVIVKPLDGQQGLGIFKKAIHSQEDIDDLFQTIQGQEYILEEVVKQHWQLGRFNPSSVNTVRVYSVFHENQVVITGAVFRLGRTGRVTDNYSTGGMAAEIDVDLGIITSRAVNYLEEEYYVHPDTKEIILGAKIPKWDEIKETVKNAHLRISQFGYIAWDVVVTEDGQVTFLEANTCGGFELQQHPCRKGKKQLYDRFMK
;
A
#
# COMPACT_ATOMS: atom_id res chain seq x y z
N MET A 1 20.89 -30.92 17.98
CA MET A 1 20.41 -29.60 18.43
C MET A 1 21.42 -28.91 19.35
N ILE A 2 21.79 -29.48 20.51
CA ILE A 2 22.70 -28.88 21.53
C ILE A 2 24.08 -28.53 20.96
N LYS A 3 24.72 -29.40 20.15
CA LYS A 3 26.00 -29.09 19.49
C LYS A 3 25.92 -27.88 18.55
N LYS A 4 24.79 -27.75 17.84
CA LYS A 4 24.54 -26.64 16.91
C LYS A 4 24.33 -25.32 17.66
N ILE A 5 23.60 -25.34 18.78
CA ILE A 5 23.41 -24.18 19.67
C ILE A 5 24.75 -23.75 20.29
N ARG A 6 25.59 -24.68 20.73
CA ARG A 6 26.94 -24.38 21.25
C ARG A 6 27.84 -23.74 20.18
N GLN A 7 27.75 -24.20 18.93
CA GLN A 7 28.51 -23.59 17.85
C GLN A 7 28.05 -22.18 17.56
N ILE A 8 26.73 -21.95 17.48
CA ILE A 8 26.13 -20.61 17.31
C ILE A 8 26.56 -19.68 18.46
N TYR A 9 26.59 -20.20 19.70
CA TYR A 9 27.06 -19.43 20.87
C TYR A 9 28.53 -19.02 20.73
N LYS A 10 29.40 -19.92 20.32
CA LYS A 10 30.81 -19.59 20.09
C LYS A 10 31.00 -18.56 18.97
N ASP A 11 30.25 -18.71 17.87
CA ASP A 11 30.28 -17.77 16.76
C ASP A 11 29.80 -16.38 17.19
N PHE A 12 28.78 -16.30 18.05
CA PHE A 12 28.28 -15.05 18.60
C PHE A 12 29.35 -14.28 19.38
N TYR A 13 30.09 -14.97 20.27
CA TYR A 13 31.15 -14.32 21.06
C TYR A 13 32.35 -13.93 20.21
N ALA A 14 32.74 -14.74 19.23
CA ALA A 14 33.82 -14.42 18.31
C ALA A 14 33.50 -13.20 17.41
N GLU A 15 32.24 -13.01 17.01
CA GLU A 15 31.82 -11.82 16.26
C GLU A 15 31.69 -10.57 17.14
N LYS A 16 31.30 -10.73 18.41
CA LYS A 16 31.22 -9.63 19.37
C LYS A 16 32.59 -9.00 19.63
N GLU A 17 33.66 -9.78 19.58
CA GLU A 17 35.05 -9.30 19.73
C GLU A 17 35.55 -8.55 18.48
N ARG A 18 34.87 -8.68 17.31
CA ARG A 18 35.21 -8.01 16.04
C ARG A 18 34.50 -6.67 15.79
N ASN A 19 34.09 -5.94 16.85
CA ASN A 19 33.53 -4.59 16.76
C ASN A 19 32.16 -4.47 16.06
N LEU A 20 31.18 -5.27 16.45
CA LEU A 20 29.79 -4.89 16.23
C LEU A 20 29.49 -3.57 16.99
N PRO A 21 28.84 -2.57 16.35
CA PRO A 21 28.59 -1.29 16.99
C PRO A 21 27.96 -1.45 18.36
N GLN A 22 28.49 -0.80 19.39
CA GLN A 22 28.04 -0.92 20.79
C GLN A 22 26.57 -0.54 20.98
N ALA A 23 25.99 0.24 20.08
CA ALA A 23 24.57 0.61 20.09
C ALA A 23 23.62 -0.55 19.83
N GLU A 24 24.08 -1.64 19.22
CA GLU A 24 23.28 -2.83 18.91
C GLU A 24 23.81 -4.04 19.68
N LYS A 25 23.70 -4.05 21.01
CA LYS A 25 23.93 -5.26 21.79
C LYS A 25 22.93 -6.33 21.38
N ALA A 26 23.27 -7.04 20.29
CA ALA A 26 22.50 -8.19 19.86
C ALA A 26 22.46 -9.18 21.02
N THR A 27 21.29 -9.53 21.50
CA THR A 27 21.14 -10.63 22.46
C THR A 27 21.54 -11.92 21.76
N PHE A 28 21.97 -12.94 22.52
CA PHE A 28 22.23 -14.27 21.98
C PHE A 28 21.09 -14.80 21.10
N LEU A 29 19.83 -14.52 21.50
CA LEU A 29 18.65 -14.90 20.73
C LEU A 29 18.60 -14.20 19.35
N ARG A 30 18.88 -12.89 19.29
CA ARG A 30 18.95 -12.14 18.02
C ARG A 30 20.02 -12.72 17.09
N TYR A 31 21.16 -13.07 17.64
CA TYR A 31 22.24 -13.72 16.88
C TYR A 31 21.86 -15.11 16.39
N CYS A 32 21.18 -15.92 17.21
CA CYS A 32 20.67 -17.23 16.79
C CYS A 32 19.65 -17.09 15.63
N VAL A 33 18.75 -16.09 15.70
CA VAL A 33 17.79 -15.79 14.63
C VAL A 33 18.51 -15.34 13.38
N PHE A 34 19.51 -14.46 13.50
CA PHE A 34 20.36 -14.02 12.41
C PHE A 34 21.06 -15.20 11.73
N ARG A 35 21.73 -16.09 12.49
CA ARG A 35 22.45 -17.24 11.95
C ARG A 35 21.53 -18.28 11.29
N LEU A 36 20.34 -18.49 11.85
CA LEU A 36 19.32 -19.32 11.22
C LEU A 36 18.86 -18.71 9.90
N ARG A 37 18.63 -17.39 9.86
CA ARG A 37 18.25 -16.65 8.67
C ARG A 37 19.32 -16.70 7.60
N TYR A 38 20.58 -16.55 7.95
CA TYR A 38 21.71 -16.58 7.02
C TYR A 38 21.93 -17.96 6.35
N LYS A 39 21.46 -19.04 6.97
CA LYS A 39 21.55 -20.40 6.43
C LYS A 39 20.27 -20.86 5.72
N MET A 40 19.27 -20.02 5.66
CA MET A 40 18.02 -20.34 4.98
C MET A 40 18.13 -20.17 3.47
N PRO A 41 17.35 -20.94 2.68
CA PRO A 41 17.29 -20.80 1.23
C PRO A 41 16.96 -19.37 0.81
N GLU A 42 17.41 -18.95 -0.34
CA GLU A 42 17.25 -17.59 -0.89
C GLU A 42 15.81 -17.06 -0.88
N SER A 43 14.82 -17.94 -1.02
CA SER A 43 13.38 -17.61 -0.89
C SER A 43 12.97 -16.95 0.44
N PHE A 44 13.84 -16.98 1.46
CA PHE A 44 13.61 -16.35 2.77
C PHE A 44 14.10 -14.91 2.86
N TYR A 45 14.91 -14.46 1.92
CA TYR A 45 15.57 -13.15 1.98
C TYR A 45 14.77 -12.03 1.31
N PHE A 46 13.64 -12.35 0.71
CA PHE A 46 12.84 -11.48 -0.16
C PHE A 46 12.41 -10.13 0.42
N GLN A 47 12.44 -9.95 1.71
CA GLN A 47 11.82 -8.78 2.33
C GLN A 47 12.68 -7.54 2.51
N ASN A 48 13.98 -7.60 2.24
CA ASN A 48 14.86 -6.48 2.60
C ASN A 48 15.83 -6.04 1.49
N ARG A 49 15.53 -6.21 0.21
CA ARG A 49 16.48 -5.90 -0.90
C ARG A 49 17.87 -6.54 -0.74
N LEU A 50 17.97 -7.62 0.03
CA LEU A 50 19.21 -8.29 0.36
C LEU A 50 19.46 -9.44 -0.62
N TYR A 51 19.27 -9.16 -1.92
CA TYR A 51 19.51 -10.11 -3.01
C TYR A 51 20.98 -10.18 -3.43
N ASP A 52 21.82 -9.33 -2.89
CA ASP A 52 23.23 -9.38 -3.21
C ASP A 52 23.92 -10.46 -2.37
N LYS A 53 24.64 -11.37 -3.01
CA LYS A 53 25.41 -12.44 -2.36
C LYS A 53 26.49 -11.94 -1.39
N GLN A 54 26.64 -10.61 -1.27
CA GLN A 54 27.63 -9.91 -0.44
C GLN A 54 27.02 -9.14 0.74
N VAL A 55 25.87 -9.59 1.28
CA VAL A 55 25.22 -8.87 2.37
C VAL A 55 26.07 -8.87 3.63
N ASP A 56 26.36 -7.66 4.10
CA ASP A 56 27.04 -7.44 5.38
C ASP A 56 26.22 -8.04 6.54
N PRO A 57 26.82 -8.87 7.41
CA PRO A 57 26.20 -9.36 8.63
C PRO A 57 25.57 -8.28 9.51
N ALA A 58 26.13 -7.06 9.55
CA ALA A 58 25.59 -5.92 10.26
C ALA A 58 24.25 -5.45 9.69
N GLU A 59 24.06 -5.50 8.38
CA GLU A 59 22.79 -5.18 7.71
C GLU A 59 21.69 -6.19 8.08
N CYS A 60 22.01 -7.47 8.13
CA CYS A 60 21.10 -8.51 8.56
C CYS A 60 20.67 -8.36 10.03
N LEU A 61 21.58 -7.93 10.90
CA LEU A 61 21.27 -7.61 12.30
C LEU A 61 20.33 -6.42 12.39
N LYS A 62 20.55 -5.34 11.62
CA LYS A 62 19.64 -4.20 11.52
C LYS A 62 18.24 -4.65 11.09
N GLY A 63 18.16 -5.53 10.06
CA GLY A 63 16.88 -6.08 9.63
C GLY A 63 16.17 -6.88 10.73
N THR A 64 16.89 -7.68 11.50
CA THR A 64 16.36 -8.46 12.63
C THR A 64 15.91 -7.54 13.76
N THR A 65 16.68 -6.51 14.09
CA THR A 65 16.31 -5.49 15.08
C THR A 65 15.04 -4.76 14.69
N ARG A 66 14.89 -4.38 13.41
CA ARG A 66 13.65 -3.79 12.88
C ARG A 66 12.44 -4.70 13.06
N VAL A 67 12.57 -5.99 12.79
CA VAL A 67 11.49 -6.98 12.97
C VAL A 67 11.10 -7.13 14.43
N ILE A 68 12.07 -7.17 15.35
CA ILE A 68 11.80 -7.25 16.80
C ILE A 68 11.14 -5.95 17.28
N HIS A 69 11.61 -4.80 16.83
CA HIS A 69 10.99 -3.53 17.17
C HIS A 69 9.56 -3.42 16.65
N GLY A 70 9.32 -3.86 15.40
CA GLY A 70 7.97 -3.97 14.84
C GLY A 70 7.06 -4.90 15.65
N TRP A 71 7.59 -6.02 16.17
CA TRP A 71 6.86 -6.90 17.07
C TRP A 71 6.45 -6.18 18.36
N ASP A 72 7.38 -5.48 19.02
CA ASP A 72 7.11 -4.78 20.28
C ASP A 72 6.04 -3.68 20.10
N ILE A 73 6.10 -2.93 18.99
CA ILE A 73 5.09 -1.92 18.65
C ILE A 73 3.72 -2.57 18.44
N SER A 74 3.66 -3.60 17.59
CA SER A 74 2.41 -4.29 17.26
C SER A 74 1.82 -4.98 18.48
N LEU A 75 2.66 -5.61 19.31
CA LEU A 75 2.23 -6.22 20.57
C LEU A 75 1.61 -5.21 21.52
N LYS A 76 2.28 -4.07 21.76
CA LYS A 76 1.77 -3.02 22.65
C LYS A 76 0.44 -2.45 22.16
N ARG A 77 0.26 -2.36 20.85
CA ARG A 77 -0.97 -1.87 20.24
C ARG A 77 -2.12 -2.87 20.39
N ASN A 78 -1.89 -4.12 20.00
CA ASN A 78 -2.97 -5.11 19.82
C ASN A 78 -3.23 -5.95 21.06
N LYS A 79 -2.23 -6.15 21.92
CA LYS A 79 -2.28 -7.01 23.09
C LYS A 79 -1.48 -6.42 24.26
N PRO A 80 -1.82 -5.17 24.71
CA PRO A 80 -1.08 -4.47 25.78
C PRO A 80 -1.06 -5.29 27.09
N ASP A 81 -2.16 -5.99 27.39
CA ASP A 81 -2.35 -6.75 28.63
C ASP A 81 -1.97 -8.24 28.48
N ALA A 82 -1.32 -8.62 27.37
CA ALA A 82 -0.88 -10.00 27.19
C ALA A 82 0.07 -10.45 28.30
N SER A 83 -0.18 -11.64 28.87
CA SER A 83 0.70 -12.23 29.87
C SER A 83 2.09 -12.52 29.30
N LEU A 84 3.10 -12.62 30.15
CA LEU A 84 4.46 -12.96 29.73
C LEU A 84 4.52 -14.27 28.94
N TRP A 85 3.79 -15.28 29.38
CA TRP A 85 3.72 -16.58 28.69
C TRP A 85 3.10 -16.45 27.30
N TRP A 86 2.01 -15.70 27.18
CA TRP A 86 1.39 -15.42 25.89
C TRP A 86 2.40 -14.74 24.93
N ARG A 87 3.13 -13.72 25.41
CA ARG A 87 4.15 -13.01 24.63
C ARG A 87 5.25 -13.94 24.12
N ILE A 88 5.76 -14.83 24.99
CA ILE A 88 6.82 -15.78 24.64
C ILE A 88 6.31 -16.78 23.59
N ILE A 89 5.16 -17.40 23.82
CA ILE A 89 4.60 -18.41 22.90
C ILE A 89 4.34 -17.81 21.53
N HIS A 90 3.69 -16.66 21.47
CA HIS A 90 3.35 -16.03 20.18
C HIS A 90 4.53 -15.34 19.51
N HIS A 91 5.55 -14.94 20.24
CA HIS A 91 6.80 -14.51 19.63
C HIS A 91 7.50 -15.68 18.92
N ILE A 92 7.52 -16.85 19.53
CA ILE A 92 8.04 -18.07 18.89
C ILE A 92 7.18 -18.45 17.69
N ASP A 93 5.85 -18.44 17.82
CA ASP A 93 4.91 -18.73 16.73
C ASP A 93 5.06 -17.73 15.57
N PHE A 94 5.27 -16.45 15.85
CA PHE A 94 5.56 -15.44 14.84
C PHE A 94 6.82 -15.77 14.03
N TRP A 95 7.91 -16.18 14.69
CA TRP A 95 9.13 -16.55 13.99
C TRP A 95 8.97 -17.81 13.14
N PHE A 96 8.21 -18.81 13.63
CA PHE A 96 7.83 -19.96 12.84
C PHE A 96 6.94 -19.58 11.66
N SER A 97 5.96 -18.73 11.88
CA SER A 97 5.09 -18.24 10.81
C SER A 97 5.88 -17.47 9.75
N ARG A 98 6.82 -16.63 10.18
CA ARG A 98 7.71 -15.90 9.27
C ARG A 98 8.61 -16.84 8.46
N PHE A 99 8.99 -17.98 9.05
CA PHE A 99 9.71 -19.04 8.34
C PHE A 99 8.83 -19.71 7.28
N LEU A 100 7.59 -20.01 7.60
CA LEU A 100 6.65 -20.72 6.72
C LEU A 100 6.00 -19.81 5.65
N TYR A 101 5.88 -18.52 5.95
CA TYR A 101 5.24 -17.52 5.11
C TYR A 101 6.23 -16.38 4.85
N PRO A 102 7.08 -16.52 3.82
CA PRO A 102 8.05 -15.49 3.48
C PRO A 102 7.36 -14.16 3.27
N GLY A 103 7.91 -13.13 3.88
CA GLY A 103 7.31 -11.84 3.77
C GLY A 103 6.35 -11.42 4.85
N LEU A 104 5.99 -12.33 5.75
CA LEU A 104 5.18 -11.99 6.92
C LEU A 104 5.97 -11.05 7.85
N ASP A 105 5.43 -9.90 8.16
CA ASP A 105 5.97 -9.01 9.18
C ASP A 105 5.15 -9.09 10.49
N ALA A 106 5.59 -8.36 11.52
CA ALA A 106 4.91 -8.39 12.80
C ALA A 106 3.53 -7.73 12.75
N ARG A 107 3.38 -6.69 11.90
CA ARG A 107 2.09 -6.04 11.69
C ARG A 107 1.10 -7.01 11.05
N ASP A 108 1.51 -7.71 9.99
CA ASP A 108 0.67 -8.73 9.34
C ASP A 108 0.21 -9.81 10.33
N TYR A 109 1.13 -10.27 11.19
CA TYR A 109 0.82 -11.30 12.19
C TYR A 109 -0.30 -10.89 13.13
N PHE A 110 -0.30 -9.62 13.57
CA PHE A 110 -1.36 -9.08 14.44
C PHE A 110 -2.60 -8.68 13.63
N MET A 111 -2.44 -7.96 12.53
CA MET A 111 -3.52 -7.47 11.68
C MET A 111 -4.42 -8.58 11.15
N TYR A 112 -3.82 -9.72 10.76
CA TYR A 112 -4.58 -10.90 10.32
C TYR A 112 -4.89 -11.88 11.45
N GLU A 113 -4.53 -11.53 12.69
CA GLU A 113 -4.73 -12.39 13.88
C GLU A 113 -4.14 -13.80 13.74
N PHE A 114 -2.95 -13.92 13.16
CA PHE A 114 -2.31 -15.23 12.97
C PHE A 114 -2.24 -16.05 14.25
N TYR A 115 -2.10 -15.40 15.41
CA TYR A 115 -2.13 -16.03 16.71
C TYR A 115 -3.43 -16.82 17.00
N ASN A 116 -4.54 -16.50 16.31
CA ASN A 116 -5.84 -17.20 16.41
C ASN A 116 -6.09 -18.16 15.26
N LEU A 117 -5.26 -18.14 14.19
CA LEU A 117 -5.51 -18.90 12.98
C LEU A 117 -4.76 -20.24 12.98
N LYS A 118 -5.43 -21.29 12.50
CA LYS A 118 -4.78 -22.55 12.14
C LYS A 118 -3.89 -22.37 10.89
N HIS A 119 -2.86 -23.21 10.76
CA HIS A 119 -1.96 -23.20 9.61
C HIS A 119 -2.70 -23.25 8.26
N THR A 120 -3.77 -24.04 8.15
CA THR A 120 -4.59 -24.14 6.93
C THR A 120 -5.21 -22.81 6.49
N LEU A 121 -5.48 -21.90 7.43
CA LEU A 121 -5.98 -20.55 7.13
C LEU A 121 -4.83 -19.56 6.91
N ARG A 122 -3.78 -19.62 7.74
CA ARG A 122 -2.61 -18.72 7.59
C ARG A 122 -2.02 -18.77 6.16
N LYS A 123 -1.92 -19.98 5.56
CA LYS A 123 -1.39 -20.16 4.21
C LYS A 123 -2.23 -19.54 3.09
N THR A 124 -3.45 -19.09 3.39
CA THR A 124 -4.33 -18.44 2.42
C THR A 124 -4.05 -16.94 2.28
N PHE A 125 -3.28 -16.37 3.20
CA PHE A 125 -2.94 -14.94 3.17
C PHE A 125 -1.79 -14.67 2.21
N VAL A 126 -1.91 -13.56 1.50
CA VAL A 126 -0.83 -12.98 0.71
C VAL A 126 0.06 -12.17 1.65
N THR A 127 1.33 -12.54 1.70
CA THR A 127 2.38 -11.77 2.40
C THR A 127 3.11 -10.87 1.42
N ASN A 128 3.90 -9.92 1.92
CA ASN A 128 4.74 -9.07 1.07
C ASN A 128 5.67 -9.88 0.16
N GLY A 129 6.21 -11.00 0.66
CA GLY A 129 7.05 -11.88 -0.16
C GLY A 129 6.29 -12.49 -1.35
N TYR A 130 5.06 -12.90 -1.14
CA TYR A 130 4.22 -13.40 -2.24
C TYR A 130 3.82 -12.26 -3.20
N LEU A 131 3.47 -11.08 -2.68
CA LEU A 131 3.16 -9.92 -3.52
C LEU A 131 4.32 -9.57 -4.45
N HIS A 132 5.55 -9.51 -3.93
CA HIS A 132 6.72 -9.23 -4.77
C HIS A 132 6.94 -10.29 -5.87
N GLN A 133 6.74 -11.58 -5.54
CA GLN A 133 6.82 -12.65 -6.54
C GLN A 133 5.73 -12.52 -7.61
N LEU A 134 4.50 -12.19 -7.21
CA LEU A 134 3.39 -11.95 -8.12
C LEU A 134 3.68 -10.76 -9.03
N ASP A 135 4.12 -9.65 -8.44
CA ASP A 135 4.44 -8.43 -9.16
C ASP A 135 5.60 -8.64 -10.16
N GLU A 136 6.69 -9.26 -9.72
CA GLU A 136 7.83 -9.57 -10.61
C GLU A 136 7.43 -10.50 -11.76
N LYS A 137 6.61 -11.52 -11.47
CA LYS A 137 6.13 -12.46 -12.50
C LYS A 137 5.19 -11.80 -13.51
N LEU A 138 4.26 -10.96 -13.05
CA LEU A 138 3.21 -10.38 -13.88
C LEU A 138 3.63 -9.04 -14.52
N ASN A 139 4.48 -8.26 -13.86
CA ASN A 139 4.84 -6.89 -14.26
C ASN A 139 6.32 -6.74 -14.62
N GLY A 140 7.10 -7.83 -14.53
CA GLY A 140 8.55 -7.77 -14.73
C GLY A 140 9.30 -7.04 -13.61
N PRO A 141 10.60 -6.73 -13.81
CA PRO A 141 11.46 -6.16 -12.79
C PRO A 141 10.94 -4.83 -12.25
N ALA A 142 11.04 -4.61 -10.93
CA ALA A 142 10.53 -3.41 -10.25
C ALA A 142 11.19 -2.09 -10.71
N ASN A 143 12.37 -2.18 -11.30
CA ASN A 143 13.13 -1.03 -11.80
C ASN A 143 13.11 -0.92 -13.33
N SER A 144 12.15 -1.56 -14.02
CA SER A 144 12.02 -1.43 -15.45
C SER A 144 11.46 -0.06 -15.82
N LYS A 145 11.95 0.53 -16.93
CA LYS A 145 11.47 1.82 -17.43
C LYS A 145 10.01 1.79 -17.87
N GLU A 146 9.50 0.61 -18.22
CA GLU A 146 8.10 0.43 -18.58
C GLU A 146 7.16 0.81 -17.44
N ARG A 147 7.61 0.66 -16.18
CA ARG A 147 6.80 1.05 -15.01
C ARG A 147 6.57 2.55 -14.90
N ASP A 148 7.45 3.37 -15.48
CA ASP A 148 7.28 4.83 -15.53
C ASP A 148 5.97 5.23 -16.24
N LEU A 149 5.44 4.37 -17.14
CA LEU A 149 4.14 4.59 -17.78
C LEU A 149 2.98 4.67 -16.78
N ILE A 150 3.11 4.02 -15.63
CA ILE A 150 2.07 3.98 -14.59
C ILE A 150 2.49 4.78 -13.37
N GLU A 151 3.77 4.76 -13.01
CA GLU A 151 4.26 5.36 -11.75
C GLU A 151 4.52 6.86 -11.88
N ASP A 152 4.90 7.35 -13.08
CA ASP A 152 4.93 8.79 -13.37
C ASP A 152 3.54 9.33 -13.64
N LYS A 153 3.05 10.22 -12.77
CA LYS A 153 1.66 10.72 -12.81
C LYS A 153 1.33 11.49 -14.09
N GLY A 154 2.30 12.23 -14.64
CA GLY A 154 2.12 12.97 -15.88
C GLY A 154 1.97 12.04 -17.08
N THR A 155 2.84 11.03 -17.17
CA THR A 155 2.79 10.00 -18.20
C THR A 155 1.49 9.19 -18.10
N PHE A 156 1.10 8.80 -16.89
CA PHE A 156 -0.16 8.09 -16.64
C PHE A 156 -1.37 8.91 -17.10
N ASN A 157 -1.45 10.19 -16.76
CA ASN A 157 -2.56 11.05 -17.18
C ASN A 157 -2.59 11.20 -18.72
N ALA A 158 -1.44 11.29 -19.37
CA ALA A 158 -1.36 11.38 -20.83
C ALA A 158 -1.77 10.09 -21.55
N LEU A 159 -1.67 8.92 -20.91
CA LEU A 159 -2.11 7.62 -21.47
C LEU A 159 -3.63 7.47 -21.55
N PHE A 160 -4.37 8.16 -20.69
CA PHE A 160 -5.82 8.00 -20.54
C PHE A 160 -6.59 9.33 -20.69
N PRO A 161 -6.38 10.12 -21.78
CA PRO A 161 -6.98 11.45 -21.93
C PRO A 161 -8.50 11.41 -22.07
N ASP A 162 -9.07 10.28 -22.47
CA ASP A 162 -10.50 10.01 -22.58
C ASP A 162 -11.15 9.63 -21.24
N ILE A 163 -10.36 9.25 -20.24
CA ILE A 163 -10.82 8.87 -18.88
C ILE A 163 -10.45 9.96 -17.88
N ILE A 164 -9.26 10.55 -18.02
CA ILE A 164 -8.75 11.60 -17.14
C ILE A 164 -9.06 12.95 -17.80
N THR A 165 -10.28 13.43 -17.63
CA THR A 165 -10.80 14.64 -18.27
C THR A 165 -10.55 15.91 -17.48
N ARG A 166 -10.14 15.81 -16.20
CA ARG A 166 -9.74 16.97 -15.38
C ARG A 166 -8.52 17.67 -15.95
N LYS A 167 -8.44 18.98 -15.80
CA LYS A 167 -7.25 19.76 -16.19
C LYS A 167 -6.05 19.35 -15.33
N TRP A 168 -4.89 19.20 -15.95
CA TRP A 168 -3.64 18.94 -15.26
C TRP A 168 -2.44 19.50 -16.00
N THR A 169 -1.35 19.76 -15.29
CA THR A 169 -0.06 20.14 -15.82
C THR A 169 1.07 19.66 -14.88
N VAL A 170 2.30 19.60 -15.40
CA VAL A 170 3.48 19.31 -14.58
C VAL A 170 4.30 20.57 -14.38
N SER A 171 4.96 20.71 -13.25
CA SER A 171 5.77 21.88 -12.93
C SER A 171 7.08 21.94 -13.72
N ARG A 172 7.50 20.84 -14.34
CA ARG A 172 8.74 20.77 -15.11
C ARG A 172 8.71 21.75 -16.30
N GLY A 173 9.56 22.78 -16.26
CA GLY A 173 9.64 23.81 -17.30
C GLY A 173 8.42 24.75 -17.35
N LEU A 174 7.53 24.70 -16.37
CA LEU A 174 6.35 25.56 -16.30
C LEU A 174 6.78 27.01 -15.98
N THR A 175 6.41 27.97 -16.86
CA THR A 175 6.61 29.36 -16.54
C THR A 175 5.47 29.90 -15.70
N ARG A 176 5.71 31.04 -15.06
CA ARG A 176 4.70 31.69 -14.23
C ARG A 176 3.45 32.10 -15.05
N GLU A 177 3.62 32.54 -16.29
CA GLU A 177 2.53 32.90 -17.21
C GLU A 177 1.72 31.66 -17.59
N ALA A 178 2.39 30.52 -17.87
CA ALA A 178 1.74 29.27 -18.22
C ALA A 178 0.98 28.70 -17.01
N LEU A 179 1.53 28.84 -15.79
CA LEU A 179 0.81 28.49 -14.56
C LEU A 179 -0.44 29.37 -14.40
N GLY A 180 -0.34 30.67 -14.59
CA GLY A 180 -1.48 31.57 -14.53
C GLY A 180 -2.57 31.24 -15.56
N ALA A 181 -2.18 30.89 -16.79
CA ALA A 181 -3.12 30.44 -17.82
C ALA A 181 -3.81 29.10 -17.44
N PHE A 182 -3.06 28.16 -16.86
CA PHE A 182 -3.62 26.88 -16.37
C PHE A 182 -4.65 27.09 -15.27
N LEU A 183 -4.39 28.00 -14.33
CA LEU A 183 -5.23 28.26 -13.14
C LEU A 183 -6.40 29.23 -13.43
N ASN A 184 -6.49 29.86 -14.58
CA ASN A 184 -7.43 30.95 -14.88
C ASN A 184 -8.91 30.62 -14.54
N ASP A 185 -9.35 29.38 -14.76
CA ASP A 185 -10.73 28.94 -14.52
C ASP A 185 -10.86 27.97 -13.33
N LEU A 186 -9.87 27.97 -12.43
CA LEU A 186 -9.85 27.07 -11.28
C LEU A 186 -9.88 27.88 -9.97
N ASP A 187 -10.84 27.59 -9.11
CA ASP A 187 -10.92 28.17 -7.75
C ASP A 187 -9.94 27.49 -6.79
N GLU A 188 -9.57 26.23 -7.07
CA GLU A 188 -8.68 25.42 -6.24
C GLU A 188 -7.92 24.41 -7.10
N VAL A 189 -6.67 24.16 -6.74
CA VAL A 189 -5.81 23.15 -7.38
C VAL A 189 -5.25 22.20 -6.34
N ILE A 190 -5.12 20.91 -6.69
CA ILE A 190 -4.37 19.94 -5.90
C ILE A 190 -2.97 19.78 -6.49
N VAL A 191 -1.97 19.82 -5.61
CA VAL A 191 -0.54 19.77 -5.95
C VAL A 191 0.04 18.50 -5.33
N LYS A 192 0.67 17.66 -6.15
CA LYS A 192 1.22 16.36 -5.74
C LYS A 192 2.66 16.25 -6.23
N PRO A 193 3.62 15.85 -5.38
CA PRO A 193 4.97 15.51 -5.85
C PRO A 193 4.91 14.39 -6.90
N LEU A 194 5.70 14.52 -7.99
CA LEU A 194 5.74 13.47 -9.02
C LEU A 194 6.31 12.17 -8.51
N ASP A 195 7.33 12.22 -7.65
CA ASP A 195 7.99 11.09 -7.01
C ASP A 195 7.38 10.72 -5.65
N GLY A 196 6.33 11.43 -5.22
CA GLY A 196 5.67 11.23 -3.93
C GLY A 196 4.86 9.94 -3.85
N GLN A 197 5.05 9.20 -2.75
CA GLN A 197 4.27 8.01 -2.41
C GLN A 197 3.45 8.23 -1.14
N GLN A 198 2.40 7.43 -0.94
CA GLN A 198 1.57 7.41 0.28
C GLN A 198 0.89 8.76 0.63
N GLY A 199 0.70 9.63 -0.34
CA GLY A 199 0.03 10.93 -0.14
C GLY A 199 0.86 11.97 0.62
N LEU A 200 2.17 11.74 0.80
CA LEU A 200 3.06 12.70 1.43
C LEU A 200 3.32 13.89 0.51
N GLY A 201 3.28 15.09 1.07
CA GLY A 201 3.53 16.34 0.32
C GLY A 201 2.37 16.77 -0.58
N ILE A 202 1.21 16.11 -0.54
CA ILE A 202 0.00 16.54 -1.25
C ILE A 202 -0.66 17.68 -0.48
N PHE A 203 -0.97 18.76 -1.18
CA PHE A 203 -1.74 19.87 -0.62
C PHE A 203 -2.70 20.46 -1.64
N LYS A 204 -3.71 21.18 -1.15
CA LYS A 204 -4.61 21.98 -1.96
C LYS A 204 -4.27 23.47 -1.80
N LYS A 205 -4.39 24.21 -2.87
CA LYS A 205 -4.22 25.66 -2.90
C LYS A 205 -5.44 26.31 -3.52
N ALA A 206 -6.11 27.17 -2.76
CA ALA A 206 -7.15 28.05 -3.28
C ALA A 206 -6.51 29.14 -4.13
N ILE A 207 -7.17 29.53 -5.23
CA ILE A 207 -6.69 30.51 -6.20
C ILE A 207 -7.76 31.58 -6.34
N HIS A 208 -7.55 32.69 -5.65
CA HIS A 208 -8.48 33.83 -5.64
C HIS A 208 -7.84 35.14 -6.16
N SER A 209 -6.51 35.14 -6.23
CA SER A 209 -5.73 36.34 -6.58
C SER A 209 -4.49 35.98 -7.38
N GLN A 210 -3.88 37.03 -7.96
CA GLN A 210 -2.59 36.91 -8.62
C GLN A 210 -1.46 36.59 -7.64
N GLU A 211 -1.59 37.01 -6.38
CA GLU A 211 -0.65 36.72 -5.33
C GLU A 211 -0.66 35.22 -4.97
N ASP A 212 -1.83 34.55 -5.02
CA ASP A 212 -1.92 33.09 -4.83
C ASP A 212 -1.17 32.32 -5.90
N ILE A 213 -1.19 32.81 -7.15
CA ILE A 213 -0.45 32.21 -8.27
C ILE A 213 1.05 32.40 -8.07
N ASP A 214 1.49 33.57 -7.62
CA ASP A 214 2.89 33.91 -7.38
C ASP A 214 3.46 33.04 -6.22
N ASP A 215 2.70 32.91 -5.15
CA ASP A 215 3.05 32.07 -4.00
C ASP A 215 3.13 30.58 -4.40
N LEU A 216 2.14 30.09 -5.16
CA LEU A 216 2.18 28.73 -5.68
C LEU A 216 3.37 28.50 -6.60
N PHE A 217 3.65 29.44 -7.50
CA PHE A 217 4.79 29.36 -8.42
C PHE A 217 6.11 29.26 -7.65
N GLN A 218 6.29 30.04 -6.59
CA GLN A 218 7.46 29.94 -5.73
C GLN A 218 7.51 28.59 -4.97
N THR A 219 6.37 28.12 -4.47
CA THR A 219 6.27 26.86 -3.71
C THR A 219 6.69 25.65 -4.54
N ILE A 220 6.36 25.62 -5.83
CA ILE A 220 6.67 24.47 -6.72
C ILE A 220 8.08 24.54 -7.35
N GLN A 221 8.90 25.52 -6.96
CA GLN A 221 10.29 25.58 -7.44
C GLN A 221 11.17 24.54 -6.71
N GLY A 222 12.10 23.94 -7.43
CA GLY A 222 13.13 23.05 -6.85
C GLY A 222 12.70 21.59 -6.64
N GLN A 223 11.42 21.28 -6.79
CA GLN A 223 10.90 19.90 -6.80
C GLN A 223 9.86 19.76 -7.92
N GLU A 224 9.73 18.55 -8.48
CA GLU A 224 8.76 18.30 -9.54
C GLU A 224 7.39 17.93 -8.98
N TYR A 225 6.35 18.61 -9.47
CA TYR A 225 4.96 18.43 -9.08
C TYR A 225 4.06 18.18 -10.29
N ILE A 226 2.97 17.45 -10.08
CA ILE A 226 1.78 17.54 -10.92
C ILE A 226 0.75 18.42 -10.22
N LEU A 227 0.15 19.32 -10.98
CA LEU A 227 -0.96 20.19 -10.56
C LEU A 227 -2.21 19.71 -11.29
N GLU A 228 -3.27 19.49 -10.54
CA GLU A 228 -4.52 18.97 -11.11
C GLU A 228 -5.72 19.74 -10.58
N GLU A 229 -6.72 19.93 -11.44
CA GLU A 229 -8.05 20.36 -11.02
C GLU A 229 -8.59 19.43 -9.93
N VAL A 230 -9.22 20.00 -8.91
CA VAL A 230 -9.80 19.23 -7.80
C VAL A 230 -11.05 18.49 -8.28
N VAL A 231 -11.03 17.17 -8.18
CA VAL A 231 -12.18 16.34 -8.56
C VAL A 231 -13.32 16.55 -7.59
N LYS A 232 -14.48 16.97 -8.10
CA LYS A 232 -15.74 16.96 -7.38
C LYS A 232 -16.35 15.58 -7.50
N GLN A 233 -16.45 14.86 -6.37
CA GLN A 233 -16.89 13.48 -6.41
C GLN A 233 -18.42 13.34 -6.29
N HIS A 234 -18.95 12.24 -6.78
CA HIS A 234 -20.35 11.87 -6.69
C HIS A 234 -20.85 11.91 -5.24
N TRP A 235 -22.04 12.47 -5.01
CA TRP A 235 -22.57 12.72 -3.68
C TRP A 235 -22.66 11.45 -2.79
N GLN A 236 -22.95 10.28 -3.40
CA GLN A 236 -23.00 9.01 -2.66
C GLN A 236 -21.66 8.58 -2.08
N LEU A 237 -20.55 9.00 -2.67
CA LEU A 237 -19.21 8.77 -2.13
C LEU A 237 -18.79 9.93 -1.22
N GLY A 238 -19.09 11.17 -1.62
CA GLY A 238 -18.76 12.39 -0.88
C GLY A 238 -19.38 12.47 0.50
N ARG A 239 -20.55 11.87 0.71
CA ARG A 239 -21.23 11.85 2.02
C ARG A 239 -20.40 11.20 3.13
N PHE A 240 -19.51 10.25 2.80
CA PHE A 240 -18.64 9.62 3.80
C PHE A 240 -17.53 10.56 4.27
N ASN A 241 -16.96 11.34 3.37
CA ASN A 241 -16.03 12.41 3.73
C ASN A 241 -16.04 13.50 2.64
N PRO A 242 -16.56 14.69 2.93
CA PRO A 242 -16.58 15.79 1.98
C PRO A 242 -15.23 16.51 1.85
N SER A 243 -14.28 16.28 2.76
CA SER A 243 -13.00 17.00 2.78
C SER A 243 -11.98 16.48 1.76
N SER A 244 -12.10 15.21 1.37
CA SER A 244 -11.25 14.57 0.38
C SER A 244 -12.03 13.64 -0.52
N VAL A 245 -11.47 13.32 -1.66
CA VAL A 245 -12.00 12.25 -2.51
C VAL A 245 -11.89 10.92 -1.78
N ASN A 246 -12.97 10.12 -1.80
CA ASN A 246 -12.99 8.74 -1.33
C ASN A 246 -12.84 7.84 -2.56
N THR A 247 -11.76 7.10 -2.66
CA THR A 247 -11.43 6.34 -3.86
C THR A 247 -11.93 4.91 -3.82
N VAL A 248 -12.28 4.39 -4.98
CA VAL A 248 -12.53 2.97 -5.20
C VAL A 248 -11.25 2.35 -5.76
N ARG A 249 -10.51 1.62 -4.94
CA ARG A 249 -9.34 0.88 -5.42
C ARG A 249 -9.78 -0.43 -6.03
N VAL A 250 -9.56 -0.60 -7.33
CA VAL A 250 -9.91 -1.80 -8.09
C VAL A 250 -8.64 -2.54 -8.47
N TYR A 251 -8.61 -3.84 -8.23
CA TYR A 251 -7.48 -4.70 -8.58
C TYR A 251 -7.82 -5.54 -9.81
N SER A 252 -6.97 -5.50 -10.80
CA SER A 252 -7.16 -6.25 -12.05
C SER A 252 -5.91 -7.06 -12.42
N VAL A 253 -6.15 -8.19 -13.05
CA VAL A 253 -5.10 -9.06 -13.62
C VAL A 253 -5.39 -9.28 -15.09
N PHE A 254 -4.39 -9.02 -15.94
CA PHE A 254 -4.40 -9.43 -17.34
C PHE A 254 -3.79 -10.83 -17.46
N HIS A 255 -4.57 -11.77 -17.94
CA HIS A 255 -4.17 -13.15 -18.10
C HIS A 255 -4.95 -13.79 -19.24
N GLU A 256 -4.29 -14.60 -20.09
CA GLU A 256 -4.90 -15.29 -21.24
C GLU A 256 -5.75 -14.35 -22.13
N ASN A 257 -5.20 -13.16 -22.43
CA ASN A 257 -5.85 -12.12 -23.25
C ASN A 257 -7.15 -11.56 -22.65
N GLN A 258 -7.37 -11.70 -21.36
CA GLN A 258 -8.54 -11.18 -20.67
C GLN A 258 -8.13 -10.41 -19.41
N VAL A 259 -8.92 -9.39 -19.07
CA VAL A 259 -8.78 -8.66 -17.80
C VAL A 259 -9.79 -9.17 -16.81
N VAL A 260 -9.31 -9.65 -15.67
CA VAL A 260 -10.12 -10.13 -14.55
C VAL A 260 -10.03 -9.14 -13.40
N ILE A 261 -11.16 -8.65 -12.92
CA ILE A 261 -11.21 -7.88 -11.66
C ILE A 261 -11.10 -8.88 -10.50
N THR A 262 -10.05 -8.77 -9.70
CA THR A 262 -9.73 -9.73 -8.63
C THR A 262 -10.11 -9.24 -7.25
N GLY A 263 -10.44 -7.97 -7.11
CA GLY A 263 -10.86 -7.40 -5.85
C GLY A 263 -11.18 -5.92 -5.99
N ALA A 264 -11.90 -5.38 -5.02
CA ALA A 264 -12.14 -3.95 -4.91
C ALA A 264 -12.28 -3.53 -3.45
N VAL A 265 -11.86 -2.31 -3.16
CA VAL A 265 -11.86 -1.73 -1.82
C VAL A 265 -12.31 -0.28 -1.90
N PHE A 266 -13.22 0.10 -1.03
CA PHE A 266 -13.59 1.50 -0.84
C PHE A 266 -12.65 2.13 0.20
N ARG A 267 -11.94 3.16 -0.20
CA ARG A 267 -11.06 3.93 0.68
C ARG A 267 -11.83 5.17 1.15
N LEU A 268 -11.82 5.40 2.45
CA LEU A 268 -12.57 6.47 3.09
C LEU A 268 -11.59 7.40 3.80
N GLY A 269 -11.67 8.68 3.47
CA GLY A 269 -10.90 9.72 4.16
C GLY A 269 -11.48 10.05 5.54
N ARG A 270 -10.79 10.93 6.27
CA ARG A 270 -11.22 11.48 7.56
C ARG A 270 -11.39 12.98 7.42
N THR A 271 -12.35 13.53 8.14
CA THR A 271 -12.64 14.97 8.13
C THR A 271 -11.38 15.81 8.38
N GLY A 272 -11.18 16.83 7.56
CA GLY A 272 -10.02 17.70 7.63
C GLY A 272 -8.74 17.15 6.99
N ARG A 273 -8.79 15.95 6.38
CA ARG A 273 -7.68 15.39 5.59
C ARG A 273 -7.91 15.64 4.11
N VAL A 274 -6.83 15.93 3.37
CA VAL A 274 -6.89 16.14 1.92
C VAL A 274 -6.82 14.84 1.11
N THR A 275 -6.51 13.71 1.76
CA THR A 275 -6.40 12.38 1.14
C THR A 275 -7.13 11.32 1.97
N ASP A 276 -7.54 10.23 1.32
CA ASP A 276 -8.13 9.03 1.93
C ASP A 276 -7.10 7.95 2.27
N ASN A 277 -5.83 8.31 2.28
CA ASN A 277 -4.75 7.35 2.35
C ASN A 277 -4.75 6.56 3.66
N TYR A 278 -4.74 5.23 3.52
CA TYR A 278 -4.79 4.27 4.63
C TYR A 278 -3.66 4.45 5.65
N SER A 279 -2.43 4.68 5.19
CA SER A 279 -1.26 4.85 6.07
C SER A 279 -1.28 6.14 6.88
N THR A 280 -2.05 7.15 6.45
CA THR A 280 -2.17 8.46 7.11
C THR A 280 -3.47 8.65 7.86
N GLY A 281 -4.19 7.55 8.14
CA GLY A 281 -5.41 7.55 8.97
C GLY A 281 -6.72 7.39 8.22
N GLY A 282 -6.69 7.21 6.90
CA GLY A 282 -7.84 6.76 6.12
C GLY A 282 -8.24 5.32 6.49
N MET A 283 -9.39 4.91 6.02
CA MET A 283 -9.98 3.59 6.25
C MET A 283 -10.18 2.85 4.93
N ALA A 284 -10.31 1.54 5.00
CA ALA A 284 -10.61 0.69 3.85
C ALA A 284 -11.70 -0.32 4.19
N ALA A 285 -12.62 -0.56 3.24
CA ALA A 285 -13.68 -1.56 3.33
C ALA A 285 -13.77 -2.38 2.05
N GLU A 286 -13.98 -3.69 2.15
CA GLU A 286 -14.11 -4.59 1.00
C GLU A 286 -15.39 -4.31 0.23
N ILE A 287 -15.30 -4.30 -1.11
CA ILE A 287 -16.42 -4.23 -2.03
C ILE A 287 -16.60 -5.62 -2.66
N ASP A 288 -17.83 -6.11 -2.71
CA ASP A 288 -18.20 -7.26 -3.54
C ASP A 288 -18.04 -6.90 -5.02
N VAL A 289 -17.19 -7.64 -5.73
CA VAL A 289 -16.83 -7.35 -7.13
C VAL A 289 -18.01 -7.51 -8.08
N ASP A 290 -18.93 -8.41 -7.78
CA ASP A 290 -20.09 -8.65 -8.65
C ASP A 290 -21.17 -7.59 -8.44
N LEU A 291 -21.44 -7.24 -7.18
CA LEU A 291 -22.57 -6.40 -6.78
C LEU A 291 -22.24 -4.92 -6.60
N GLY A 292 -20.96 -4.55 -6.37
CA GLY A 292 -20.55 -3.17 -6.07
C GLY A 292 -21.07 -2.69 -4.70
N ILE A 293 -21.20 -3.62 -3.75
CA ILE A 293 -21.71 -3.32 -2.39
C ILE A 293 -20.57 -3.54 -1.39
N ILE A 294 -20.47 -2.67 -0.40
CA ILE A 294 -19.50 -2.83 0.70
C ILE A 294 -19.95 -3.98 1.61
N THR A 295 -19.11 -5.00 1.72
CA THR A 295 -19.43 -6.26 2.43
C THR A 295 -18.67 -6.45 3.73
N SER A 296 -17.74 -5.55 4.06
CA SER A 296 -17.00 -5.59 5.32
C SER A 296 -17.16 -4.31 6.12
N ARG A 297 -16.76 -4.37 7.40
CA ARG A 297 -16.44 -3.16 8.14
C ARG A 297 -15.28 -2.41 7.47
N ALA A 298 -15.20 -1.10 7.69
CA ALA A 298 -13.99 -0.36 7.38
C ALA A 298 -12.97 -0.55 8.50
N VAL A 299 -11.70 -0.59 8.13
CA VAL A 299 -10.56 -0.68 9.06
C VAL A 299 -9.54 0.38 8.71
N ASN A 300 -8.83 0.92 9.71
CA ASN A 300 -7.74 1.84 9.49
C ASN A 300 -6.37 1.18 9.77
N TYR A 301 -5.30 1.92 9.54
CA TYR A 301 -3.92 1.47 9.80
C TYR A 301 -3.65 1.11 11.26
N LEU A 302 -4.42 1.65 12.20
CA LEU A 302 -4.33 1.37 13.65
C LEU A 302 -5.15 0.15 14.07
N GLU A 303 -5.76 -0.57 13.09
CA GLU A 303 -6.58 -1.76 13.29
C GLU A 303 -7.91 -1.47 14.00
N GLU A 304 -8.34 -0.20 14.02
CA GLU A 304 -9.66 0.17 14.50
C GLU A 304 -10.72 -0.17 13.45
N GLU A 305 -11.89 -0.61 13.92
CA GLU A 305 -12.98 -1.13 13.10
C GLU A 305 -14.20 -0.20 13.11
N TYR A 306 -14.79 0.03 11.94
CA TYR A 306 -15.91 0.96 11.78
C TYR A 306 -16.99 0.36 10.87
N TYR A 307 -18.20 0.22 11.39
CA TYR A 307 -19.41 -0.08 10.60
C TYR A 307 -20.11 1.19 10.14
N VAL A 308 -19.84 2.28 10.85
CA VAL A 308 -20.34 3.63 10.64
C VAL A 308 -19.15 4.56 10.58
N HIS A 309 -19.15 5.50 9.64
CA HIS A 309 -18.07 6.46 9.52
C HIS A 309 -17.94 7.31 10.79
N PRO A 310 -16.76 7.38 11.42
CA PRO A 310 -16.62 7.98 12.75
C PRO A 310 -16.93 9.48 12.78
N ASP A 311 -16.75 10.19 11.68
CA ASP A 311 -16.95 11.64 11.61
C ASP A 311 -18.38 11.95 11.12
N THR A 312 -18.78 11.45 9.95
CA THR A 312 -20.06 11.79 9.29
C THR A 312 -21.26 10.96 9.74
N LYS A 313 -21.02 9.87 10.46
CA LYS A 313 -22.05 8.92 10.93
C LYS A 313 -22.77 8.15 9.80
N GLU A 314 -22.25 8.19 8.60
CA GLU A 314 -22.77 7.42 7.47
C GLU A 314 -22.53 5.92 7.66
N ILE A 315 -23.53 5.10 7.32
CA ILE A 315 -23.43 3.63 7.39
C ILE A 315 -22.56 3.14 6.23
N ILE A 316 -21.47 2.47 6.57
CA ILE A 316 -20.48 1.95 5.60
C ILE A 316 -20.93 0.60 5.07
N LEU A 317 -21.24 -0.35 5.96
CA LEU A 317 -21.62 -1.71 5.57
C LEU A 317 -22.94 -1.70 4.77
N GLY A 318 -22.94 -2.34 3.61
CA GLY A 318 -24.09 -2.39 2.71
C GLY A 318 -24.25 -1.18 1.78
N ALA A 319 -23.38 -0.17 1.89
CA ALA A 319 -23.40 0.97 0.97
C ALA A 319 -23.03 0.52 -0.45
N LYS A 320 -23.72 1.09 -1.44
CA LYS A 320 -23.50 0.82 -2.86
C LYS A 320 -22.51 1.81 -3.46
N ILE A 321 -21.62 1.32 -4.28
CA ILE A 321 -20.73 2.14 -5.11
C ILE A 321 -21.52 2.56 -6.38
N PRO A 322 -21.67 3.84 -6.65
CA PRO A 322 -22.35 4.31 -7.86
C PRO A 322 -21.55 3.90 -9.10
N LYS A 323 -22.27 3.69 -10.22
CA LYS A 323 -21.65 3.40 -11.52
C LYS A 323 -20.72 2.14 -11.52
N TRP A 324 -21.02 1.14 -10.68
CA TRP A 324 -20.14 0.01 -10.46
C TRP A 324 -19.79 -0.76 -11.75
N ASP A 325 -20.77 -1.03 -12.60
CA ASP A 325 -20.53 -1.73 -13.87
C ASP A 325 -19.67 -0.90 -14.82
N GLU A 326 -19.89 0.42 -14.87
CA GLU A 326 -19.08 1.35 -15.64
C GLU A 326 -17.64 1.41 -15.13
N ILE A 327 -17.42 1.40 -13.81
CA ILE A 327 -16.09 1.29 -13.18
C ILE A 327 -15.38 0.03 -13.68
N LYS A 328 -16.06 -1.14 -13.61
CA LYS A 328 -15.46 -2.41 -14.05
C LYS A 328 -15.06 -2.38 -15.54
N GLU A 329 -15.93 -1.88 -16.39
CA GLU A 329 -15.65 -1.79 -17.82
C GLU A 329 -14.54 -0.79 -18.15
N THR A 330 -14.53 0.38 -17.49
CA THR A 330 -13.46 1.39 -17.67
C THR A 330 -12.11 0.81 -17.26
N VAL A 331 -12.03 0.11 -16.11
CA VAL A 331 -10.79 -0.53 -15.65
C VAL A 331 -10.34 -1.63 -16.62
N LYS A 332 -11.26 -2.49 -17.10
CA LYS A 332 -10.90 -3.54 -18.05
C LYS A 332 -10.36 -2.97 -19.36
N ASN A 333 -11.05 -1.97 -19.91
CA ASN A 333 -10.65 -1.32 -21.15
C ASN A 333 -9.31 -0.58 -21.01
N ALA A 334 -9.08 0.10 -19.90
CA ALA A 334 -7.82 0.76 -19.60
C ALA A 334 -6.67 -0.24 -19.45
N HIS A 335 -6.90 -1.36 -18.72
CA HIS A 335 -5.87 -2.39 -18.54
C HIS A 335 -5.49 -3.07 -19.86
N LEU A 336 -6.43 -3.28 -20.77
CA LEU A 336 -6.16 -3.81 -22.12
C LEU A 336 -5.21 -2.92 -22.93
N ARG A 337 -5.24 -1.58 -22.73
CA ARG A 337 -4.33 -0.63 -23.41
C ARG A 337 -2.89 -0.77 -22.94
N ILE A 338 -2.67 -1.28 -21.74
CA ILE A 338 -1.35 -1.46 -21.09
C ILE A 338 -1.16 -2.92 -20.66
N SER A 339 -1.56 -3.85 -21.50
CA SER A 339 -1.56 -5.30 -21.24
C SER A 339 -0.17 -5.93 -21.01
N GLN A 340 0.91 -5.16 -21.20
CA GLN A 340 2.26 -5.54 -20.78
C GLN A 340 2.40 -5.65 -19.24
N PHE A 341 1.47 -5.05 -18.48
CA PHE A 341 1.37 -5.22 -17.04
C PHE A 341 0.31 -6.28 -16.73
N GLY A 342 0.68 -7.31 -16.01
CA GLY A 342 -0.26 -8.38 -15.67
C GLY A 342 -1.05 -8.12 -14.37
N TYR A 343 -0.61 -7.20 -13.49
CA TYR A 343 -1.31 -6.84 -12.24
C TYR A 343 -1.27 -5.34 -12.01
N ILE A 344 -2.44 -4.74 -11.83
CA ILE A 344 -2.57 -3.30 -11.57
C ILE A 344 -3.64 -3.07 -10.49
N ALA A 345 -3.36 -2.13 -9.59
CA ALA A 345 -4.32 -1.55 -8.65
C ALA A 345 -4.64 -0.11 -9.08
N TRP A 346 -5.90 0.14 -9.43
CA TRP A 346 -6.42 1.41 -9.94
C TRP A 346 -7.13 2.20 -8.86
N ASP A 347 -6.82 3.46 -8.70
CA ASP A 347 -7.57 4.38 -7.84
C ASP A 347 -8.60 5.13 -8.69
N VAL A 348 -9.84 4.71 -8.55
CA VAL A 348 -10.98 5.15 -9.37
C VAL A 348 -11.87 6.08 -8.56
N VAL A 349 -12.41 7.09 -9.22
CA VAL A 349 -13.40 8.02 -8.66
C VAL A 349 -14.57 8.14 -9.60
N VAL A 350 -15.76 8.31 -9.04
CA VAL A 350 -16.94 8.77 -9.77
C VAL A 350 -17.11 10.25 -9.48
N THR A 351 -17.16 11.07 -10.52
CA THR A 351 -17.32 12.51 -10.44
C THR A 351 -18.75 12.91 -10.13
N GLU A 352 -19.00 14.17 -9.78
CA GLU A 352 -20.32 14.71 -9.46
C GLU A 352 -21.33 14.52 -10.59
N ASP A 353 -20.90 14.66 -11.84
CA ASP A 353 -21.69 14.44 -13.05
C ASP A 353 -21.80 12.95 -13.46
N GLY A 354 -21.25 12.04 -12.63
CA GLY A 354 -21.37 10.60 -12.79
C GLY A 354 -20.35 9.96 -13.75
N GLN A 355 -19.30 10.68 -14.17
CA GLN A 355 -18.24 10.09 -14.97
C GLN A 355 -17.28 9.28 -14.11
N VAL A 356 -16.72 8.21 -14.69
CA VAL A 356 -15.66 7.41 -14.06
C VAL A 356 -14.31 7.94 -14.48
N THR A 357 -13.46 8.31 -13.53
CA THR A 357 -12.09 8.81 -13.79
C THR A 357 -11.06 8.14 -12.90
N PHE A 358 -9.80 8.16 -13.33
CA PHE A 358 -8.68 7.64 -12.54
C PHE A 358 -7.94 8.76 -11.81
N LEU A 359 -7.49 8.50 -10.59
CA LEU A 359 -6.53 9.36 -9.89
C LEU A 359 -5.10 8.89 -10.10
N GLU A 360 -4.89 7.58 -10.04
CA GLU A 360 -3.59 6.92 -10.22
C GLU A 360 -3.76 5.41 -10.46
N ALA A 361 -2.68 4.75 -10.84
CA ALA A 361 -2.59 3.31 -10.81
C ALA A 361 -1.23 2.88 -10.21
N ASN A 362 -1.19 1.66 -9.70
CA ASN A 362 -0.02 1.12 -9.01
C ASN A 362 0.26 -0.30 -9.49
N THR A 363 1.50 -0.60 -9.87
CA THR A 363 1.92 -1.94 -10.31
C THR A 363 2.06 -2.91 -9.13
N CYS A 364 2.34 -2.42 -7.92
CA CYS A 364 2.52 -3.23 -6.72
C CYS A 364 1.52 -2.81 -5.62
N GLY A 365 0.22 -2.83 -5.93
CA GLY A 365 -0.84 -2.47 -4.98
C GLY A 365 -0.91 -3.45 -3.80
N GLY A 366 -0.78 -2.94 -2.57
CA GLY A 366 -0.72 -3.75 -1.35
C GLY A 366 -1.98 -4.60 -1.11
N PHE A 367 -1.78 -5.82 -0.61
CA PHE A 367 -2.87 -6.75 -0.29
C PHE A 367 -3.49 -6.51 1.08
N GLU A 368 -2.86 -5.71 1.93
CA GLU A 368 -3.42 -5.38 3.24
C GLU A 368 -4.82 -4.77 3.13
N LEU A 369 -5.04 -3.91 2.14
CA LEU A 369 -6.36 -3.31 1.90
C LEU A 369 -7.42 -4.32 1.47
N GLN A 370 -7.04 -5.41 0.79
CA GLN A 370 -7.96 -6.46 0.37
C GLN A 370 -8.25 -7.49 1.48
N GLN A 371 -7.28 -7.75 2.36
CA GLN A 371 -7.35 -8.84 3.34
C GLN A 371 -7.76 -8.38 4.73
N HIS A 372 -7.31 -7.20 5.16
CA HIS A 372 -7.57 -6.70 6.50
C HIS A 372 -9.07 -6.42 6.76
N PRO A 373 -9.81 -5.72 5.87
CA PRO A 373 -11.22 -5.44 6.12
C PRO A 373 -12.08 -6.69 6.31
N CYS A 374 -11.83 -7.73 5.54
CA CYS A 374 -12.60 -8.98 5.61
C CYS A 374 -11.95 -10.07 6.46
N ARG A 375 -10.70 -9.90 6.90
CA ARG A 375 -9.88 -10.92 7.58
C ARG A 375 -9.84 -12.26 6.84
N LYS A 376 -9.76 -12.20 5.51
CA LYS A 376 -9.72 -13.37 4.64
C LYS A 376 -8.48 -13.32 3.75
N GLY A 377 -7.76 -14.44 3.70
CA GLY A 377 -6.64 -14.58 2.77
C GLY A 377 -7.11 -14.61 1.31
N LYS A 378 -6.38 -13.96 0.43
CA LYS A 378 -6.69 -13.84 -1.02
C LYS A 378 -5.73 -14.66 -1.89
N LYS A 379 -4.77 -15.37 -1.31
CA LYS A 379 -3.71 -16.06 -2.04
C LYS A 379 -4.24 -17.03 -3.10
N GLN A 380 -5.25 -17.83 -2.77
CA GLN A 380 -5.82 -18.80 -3.70
C GLN A 380 -6.41 -18.17 -4.97
N LEU A 381 -6.92 -16.94 -4.86
CA LEU A 381 -7.44 -16.18 -5.99
C LEU A 381 -6.32 -15.85 -7.00
N TYR A 382 -5.10 -15.62 -6.50
CA TYR A 382 -3.96 -15.22 -7.30
C TYR A 382 -3.04 -16.38 -7.70
N ASP A 383 -3.10 -17.53 -7.01
CA ASP A 383 -2.29 -18.73 -7.33
C ASP A 383 -2.50 -19.24 -8.77
N ARG A 384 -3.68 -19.02 -9.35
CA ARG A 384 -3.96 -19.38 -10.75
C ARG A 384 -3.12 -18.59 -11.75
N PHE A 385 -2.74 -17.36 -11.43
CA PHE A 385 -1.91 -16.49 -12.28
C PHE A 385 -0.41 -16.72 -12.05
N MET A 386 -0.07 -17.52 -11.05
CA MET A 386 1.31 -17.89 -10.71
C MET A 386 1.76 -19.21 -11.37
N LYS A 387 0.89 -19.87 -12.14
CA LYS A 387 1.18 -21.13 -12.85
C LYS A 387 1.85 -20.95 -14.22
#